data_71e736f0a07ea51df70897db070b4610
#
_entry.id   71e736f0a07ea51df70897db070b4610
#
_cell.length_a   1.000
_cell.length_b   1.000
_cell.length_c   1.000
_cell.angle_alpha   90.00
_cell.angle_beta   90.00
_cell.angle_gamma   90.00
#
_symmetry.space_group_name_H-M   'P 1'
#
loop_
_entity.id
_entity.type
_entity.pdbx_description
1 polymer ?
#
loop_
_entity_poly.entity_id
_entity_poly.type
_entity_poly.pdbx_seq_one_letter_code
_entity_poly.pdbx_strand_id
1 'polypeptide(L)'
;MTTNRREMLARVGGIAALASLGCGLANPAFAQAPPQRREVAVNGRRIRTVDLHAHCHVPEADALMGLKAPAPALVVSPERIVAMDRQGIDIEALSLNPIFWYKAEPDLAGQVVKLQNEKLAEICAAQPDRFVGMASVALQHPALAVAQLENGVKQLGLRGALIGGSVNGEELSDPKFHPFWAKAEELGVLIFIHPQGTGELGASGRLKGNGVLET
;
A
#
# COMPACT_ATOMS: atom_id res chain seq x y z
N MET A 1 35.54 -27.56 -41.68
CA MET A 1 36.52 -27.24 -40.61
C MET A 1 35.83 -26.23 -39.69
N THR A 2 35.31 -26.70 -38.60
CA THR A 2 34.53 -25.89 -37.61
C THR A 2 35.47 -25.52 -36.48
N THR A 3 35.88 -24.28 -36.43
CA THR A 3 36.74 -23.73 -35.36
C THR A 3 35.95 -23.59 -34.07
N ASN A 4 36.41 -24.20 -33.01
CA ASN A 4 35.76 -24.29 -31.71
C ASN A 4 35.97 -22.98 -30.93
N ARG A 5 34.91 -22.45 -30.29
CA ARG A 5 34.87 -21.20 -29.52
C ARG A 5 35.94 -21.09 -28.40
N ARG A 6 36.53 -22.20 -27.99
CA ARG A 6 37.58 -22.25 -26.97
C ARG A 6 38.97 -21.87 -27.50
N GLU A 7 39.22 -21.98 -28.79
CA GLU A 7 40.52 -21.63 -29.38
C GLU A 7 40.65 -20.14 -29.73
N MET A 8 39.53 -19.41 -29.77
CA MET A 8 39.53 -17.98 -30.06
C MET A 8 39.92 -17.11 -28.84
N LEU A 9 39.80 -17.63 -27.62
CA LEU A 9 40.16 -16.90 -26.39
C LEU A 9 41.60 -17.06 -25.93
N ALA A 10 42.39 -17.93 -26.58
CA ALA A 10 43.78 -18.19 -26.22
C ALA A 10 44.81 -17.35 -26.99
N ARG A 11 44.39 -16.45 -27.89
CA ARG A 11 45.33 -15.68 -28.75
C ARG A 11 45.34 -14.16 -28.51
N VAL A 12 44.75 -13.67 -27.40
CA VAL A 12 44.90 -12.26 -26.98
C VAL A 12 45.56 -12.21 -25.60
N GLY A 13 46.77 -12.73 -25.57
CA GLY A 13 47.62 -12.60 -24.41
C GLY A 13 48.97 -12.02 -24.85
N GLY A 14 49.18 -10.78 -24.59
CA GLY A 14 50.48 -10.15 -24.72
C GLY A 14 50.45 -8.79 -25.40
N ILE A 15 50.53 -7.73 -24.61
CA ILE A 15 51.34 -6.52 -24.85
C ILE A 15 51.19 -5.58 -23.65
N ALA A 16 52.32 -5.41 -22.99
CA ALA A 16 52.89 -4.20 -22.37
C ALA A 16 52.17 -3.59 -21.14
N ALA A 17 52.83 -3.82 -20.02
CA ALA A 17 52.86 -2.90 -18.89
C ALA A 17 53.41 -1.53 -19.31
N LEU A 18 52.65 -0.48 -19.08
CA LEU A 18 53.17 0.88 -18.94
C LEU A 18 52.68 1.42 -17.60
N ALA A 19 53.63 1.53 -16.70
CA ALA A 19 53.44 2.22 -15.42
C ALA A 19 53.18 3.69 -15.69
N SER A 20 52.02 4.18 -15.26
CA SER A 20 51.81 5.60 -14.99
C SER A 20 51.43 5.75 -13.51
N LEU A 21 52.40 6.22 -12.74
CA LEU A 21 52.22 6.77 -11.41
C LEU A 21 51.29 7.98 -11.53
N GLY A 22 50.02 7.77 -11.27
CA GLY A 22 49.02 8.83 -11.04
C GLY A 22 48.48 8.65 -9.64
N CYS A 23 48.97 9.44 -8.68
CA CYS A 23 48.36 9.59 -7.37
C CYS A 23 46.94 10.18 -7.55
N GLY A 24 45.96 9.32 -7.68
CA GLY A 24 44.56 9.64 -7.48
C GLY A 24 44.09 8.78 -6.32
N LEU A 25 43.94 9.38 -5.16
CA LEU A 25 43.19 8.82 -4.03
C LEU A 25 41.74 8.60 -4.51
N ALA A 26 41.51 7.52 -5.22
CA ALA A 26 40.17 6.98 -5.35
C ALA A 26 39.77 6.53 -3.94
N ASN A 27 39.08 7.42 -3.24
CA ASN A 27 38.27 7.05 -2.09
C ASN A 27 37.40 5.90 -2.56
N PRO A 28 37.54 4.68 -2.05
CA PRO A 28 36.51 3.67 -2.29
C PRO A 28 35.26 4.27 -1.67
N ALA A 29 34.38 4.82 -2.50
CA ALA A 29 33.02 5.08 -2.07
C ALA A 29 32.60 3.78 -1.42
N PHE A 30 32.48 3.79 -0.11
CA PHE A 30 31.88 2.68 0.63
C PHE A 30 30.48 2.54 0.02
N ALA A 31 30.36 1.65 -0.93
CA ALA A 31 29.07 1.17 -1.34
C ALA A 31 28.48 0.58 -0.05
N GLN A 32 27.65 1.38 0.64
CA GLN A 32 26.93 0.88 1.80
C GLN A 32 26.20 -0.35 1.31
N ALA A 33 26.52 -1.49 1.90
CA ALA A 33 25.75 -2.70 1.67
C ALA A 33 24.27 -2.32 1.85
N PRO A 34 23.38 -2.79 0.97
CA PRO A 34 21.96 -2.49 1.11
C PRO A 34 21.55 -2.79 2.55
N PRO A 35 20.76 -1.94 3.18
CA PRO A 35 20.42 -2.10 4.59
C PRO A 35 19.84 -3.49 4.78
N GLN A 36 20.50 -4.26 5.65
CA GLN A 36 20.06 -5.61 5.95
C GLN A 36 18.69 -5.52 6.60
N ARG A 37 17.74 -6.29 6.07
CA ARG A 37 16.38 -6.34 6.59
C ARG A 37 16.40 -6.75 8.07
N ARG A 38 15.79 -5.93 8.93
CA ARG A 38 15.61 -6.26 10.33
C ARG A 38 14.64 -7.43 10.44
N GLU A 39 15.07 -8.51 11.09
CA GLU A 39 14.22 -9.65 11.37
C GLU A 39 13.64 -9.57 12.78
N VAL A 40 12.35 -9.83 12.90
CA VAL A 40 11.65 -9.91 14.17
C VAL A 40 11.55 -11.39 14.57
N ALA A 41 11.99 -11.71 15.78
CA ALA A 41 11.92 -13.06 16.33
C ALA A 41 11.22 -13.08 17.69
N VAL A 42 10.41 -14.11 17.92
CA VAL A 42 9.77 -14.39 19.20
C VAL A 42 10.20 -15.79 19.63
N ASN A 43 10.74 -15.90 20.85
CA ASN A 43 11.29 -17.14 21.37
C ASN A 43 12.31 -17.83 20.43
N GLY A 44 13.17 -17.01 19.80
CA GLY A 44 14.20 -17.50 18.87
C GLY A 44 13.67 -17.91 17.48
N ARG A 45 12.37 -17.84 17.26
CA ARG A 45 11.74 -18.15 15.96
C ARG A 45 11.40 -16.86 15.21
N ARG A 46 11.89 -16.71 13.98
CA ARG A 46 11.49 -15.60 13.11
C ARG A 46 9.98 -15.63 12.88
N ILE A 47 9.36 -14.49 13.03
CA ILE A 47 7.94 -14.27 12.70
C ILE A 47 7.80 -13.29 11.57
N ARG A 48 6.76 -13.48 10.77
CA ARG A 48 6.38 -12.53 9.71
C ARG A 48 5.58 -11.39 10.33
N THR A 49 6.00 -10.17 10.05
CA THR A 49 5.35 -8.95 10.56
C THR A 49 4.51 -8.31 9.47
N VAL A 50 3.31 -7.90 9.83
CA VAL A 50 2.36 -7.24 8.91
C VAL A 50 1.93 -5.92 9.53
N ASP A 51 2.14 -4.83 8.81
CA ASP A 51 1.54 -3.54 9.13
C ASP A 51 0.17 -3.43 8.46
N LEU A 52 -0.89 -3.40 9.26
CA LEU A 52 -2.26 -3.29 8.77
C LEU A 52 -2.73 -1.84 8.56
N HIS A 53 -1.96 -0.86 9.03
CA HIS A 53 -2.33 0.55 8.99
C HIS A 53 -1.34 1.35 8.14
N ALA A 54 -1.17 0.95 6.90
CA ALA A 54 -0.20 1.52 5.96
C ALA A 54 -0.92 2.31 4.86
N HIS A 55 -0.90 3.65 5.00
CA HIS A 55 -1.56 4.51 4.01
C HIS A 55 -0.71 4.75 2.77
N CYS A 56 -1.38 4.86 1.63
CA CYS A 56 -0.79 5.36 0.39
C CYS A 56 -1.74 6.30 -0.34
N HIS A 57 -1.24 6.96 -1.36
CA HIS A 57 -2.01 7.78 -2.28
C HIS A 57 -1.91 7.25 -3.71
N VAL A 58 -2.96 7.51 -4.48
CA VAL A 58 -3.01 7.37 -5.92
C VAL A 58 -3.18 8.77 -6.50
N PRO A 59 -2.09 9.42 -6.95
CA PRO A 59 -2.12 10.83 -7.37
C PRO A 59 -3.14 11.11 -8.48
N GLU A 60 -3.38 10.15 -9.38
CA GLU A 60 -4.35 10.28 -10.46
C GLU A 60 -5.79 10.34 -9.92
N ALA A 61 -6.09 9.58 -8.87
CA ALA A 61 -7.39 9.64 -8.22
C ALA A 61 -7.55 10.93 -7.41
N ASP A 62 -6.49 11.37 -6.72
CA ASP A 62 -6.49 12.65 -6.00
C ASP A 62 -6.77 13.81 -6.96
N ALA A 63 -6.20 13.78 -8.18
CA ALA A 63 -6.43 14.80 -9.21
C ALA A 63 -7.89 14.85 -9.67
N LEU A 64 -8.59 13.70 -9.81
CA LEU A 64 -10.03 13.67 -10.13
C LEU A 64 -10.87 14.42 -9.09
N MET A 65 -10.37 14.50 -7.88
CA MET A 65 -11.05 15.12 -6.74
C MET A 65 -10.59 16.55 -6.46
N GLY A 66 -9.74 17.09 -7.34
CA GLY A 66 -9.18 18.43 -7.19
C GLY A 66 -8.22 18.58 -6.01
N LEU A 67 -7.68 17.47 -5.49
CA LEU A 67 -6.68 17.51 -4.42
C LEU A 67 -5.30 17.90 -4.94
N LYS A 68 -4.51 18.49 -4.06
CA LYS A 68 -3.09 18.75 -4.32
C LYS A 68 -2.31 17.42 -4.29
N ALA A 69 -1.16 17.43 -4.99
CA ALA A 69 -0.24 16.29 -4.93
C ALA A 69 0.05 15.88 -3.47
N PRO A 70 0.01 14.57 -3.18
CA PRO A 70 0.25 14.05 -1.84
C PRO A 70 1.68 14.27 -1.39
N ALA A 71 1.92 14.15 -0.08
CA ALA A 71 3.27 14.12 0.45
C ALA A 71 4.05 12.93 -0.17
N PRO A 72 5.31 13.12 -0.59
CA PRO A 72 6.11 12.04 -1.22
C PRO A 72 6.16 10.74 -0.42
N ALA A 73 6.15 10.84 0.91
CA ALA A 73 6.17 9.67 1.80
C ALA A 73 4.92 8.76 1.68
N LEU A 74 3.82 9.28 1.14
CA LEU A 74 2.58 8.53 0.94
C LEU A 74 2.49 7.90 -0.46
N VAL A 75 3.40 8.23 -1.37
CA VAL A 75 3.52 7.54 -2.65
C VAL A 75 4.40 6.31 -2.47
N VAL A 76 3.94 5.17 -2.98
CA VAL A 76 4.73 3.94 -2.88
C VAL A 76 5.97 4.04 -3.76
N SER A 77 7.14 4.00 -3.14
CA SER A 77 8.44 4.17 -3.79
C SER A 77 9.45 3.14 -3.27
N PRO A 78 10.62 2.99 -3.92
CA PRO A 78 11.69 2.13 -3.42
C PRO A 78 12.15 2.47 -2.00
N GLU A 79 12.14 3.74 -1.62
CA GLU A 79 12.54 4.21 -0.29
C GLU A 79 11.61 3.69 0.80
N ARG A 80 10.32 3.48 0.47
CA ARG A 80 9.36 2.88 1.40
C ARG A 80 9.77 1.45 1.77
N ILE A 81 10.22 0.66 0.81
CA ILE A 81 10.71 -0.70 1.06
C ILE A 81 11.95 -0.69 1.95
N VAL A 82 12.87 0.24 1.72
CA VAL A 82 14.04 0.43 2.59
C VAL A 82 13.61 0.79 4.01
N ALA A 83 12.57 1.62 4.17
CA ALA A 83 12.02 1.96 5.48
C ALA A 83 11.38 0.74 6.17
N MET A 84 10.58 -0.04 5.44
CA MET A 84 10.00 -1.30 5.92
C MET A 84 11.09 -2.26 6.40
N ASP A 85 12.16 -2.42 5.63
CA ASP A 85 13.28 -3.31 5.99
C ASP A 85 13.97 -2.86 7.28
N ARG A 86 14.21 -1.56 7.45
CA ARG A 86 14.77 -1.00 8.69
C ARG A 86 13.85 -1.20 9.90
N GLN A 87 12.55 -1.12 9.70
CA GLN A 87 11.55 -1.30 10.77
C GLN A 87 11.27 -2.77 11.06
N GLY A 88 11.64 -3.67 10.16
CA GLY A 88 11.35 -5.10 10.28
C GLY A 88 9.92 -5.43 9.85
N ILE A 89 9.32 -4.62 8.98
CA ILE A 89 8.00 -4.87 8.40
C ILE A 89 8.16 -5.75 7.16
N ASP A 90 7.55 -6.91 7.18
CA ASP A 90 7.57 -7.84 6.06
C ASP A 90 6.56 -7.45 4.99
N ILE A 91 5.34 -7.15 5.40
CA ILE A 91 4.23 -6.80 4.52
C ILE A 91 3.54 -5.56 5.06
N GLU A 92 3.16 -4.67 4.18
CA GLU A 92 2.18 -3.62 4.45
C GLU A 92 0.86 -3.96 3.76
N ALA A 93 -0.25 -3.84 4.51
CA ALA A 93 -1.58 -3.83 3.96
C ALA A 93 -1.92 -2.39 3.57
N LEU A 94 -1.65 -2.08 2.30
CA LEU A 94 -1.84 -0.73 1.78
C LEU A 94 -3.32 -0.39 1.72
N SER A 95 -3.66 0.77 2.25
CA SER A 95 -4.96 1.39 2.11
C SER A 95 -4.81 2.81 1.62
N LEU A 96 -5.79 3.31 0.88
CA LEU A 96 -5.73 4.69 0.43
C LEU A 96 -5.87 5.61 1.64
N ASN A 97 -5.16 6.73 1.58
CA ASN A 97 -5.26 7.72 2.64
C ASN A 97 -6.73 8.03 2.93
N PRO A 98 -7.15 8.06 4.22
CA PRO A 98 -8.55 8.03 4.63
C PRO A 98 -9.29 9.36 4.38
N ILE A 99 -9.21 9.85 3.16
CA ILE A 99 -10.12 10.87 2.64
C ILE A 99 -11.27 10.11 2.02
N PHE A 100 -12.30 9.82 2.84
CA PHE A 100 -13.48 9.15 2.36
C PHE A 100 -14.35 10.14 1.61
N TRP A 101 -14.64 9.81 0.35
CA TRP A 101 -15.41 10.66 -0.56
C TRP A 101 -16.92 10.45 -0.34
N TYR A 102 -17.35 10.35 0.89
CA TYR A 102 -18.74 10.06 1.23
C TYR A 102 -19.73 11.15 0.83
N LYS A 103 -19.23 12.33 0.42
CA LYS A 103 -20.07 13.39 -0.18
C LYS A 103 -20.13 13.34 -1.71
N ALA A 104 -19.38 12.44 -2.33
CA ALA A 104 -19.38 12.31 -3.78
C ALA A 104 -20.66 11.62 -4.27
N GLU A 105 -21.23 12.14 -5.35
CA GLU A 105 -22.37 11.53 -6.05
C GLU A 105 -21.95 10.19 -6.68
N PRO A 106 -22.89 9.29 -6.99
CA PRO A 106 -22.59 7.92 -7.41
C PRO A 106 -21.60 7.82 -8.58
N ASP A 107 -21.74 8.66 -9.60
CA ASP A 107 -20.90 8.62 -10.80
C ASP A 107 -19.45 8.98 -10.47
N LEU A 108 -19.22 10.06 -9.73
CA LEU A 108 -17.89 10.46 -9.30
C LEU A 108 -17.31 9.43 -8.33
N ALA A 109 -18.08 8.97 -7.37
CA ALA A 109 -17.65 7.94 -6.41
C ALA A 109 -17.26 6.64 -7.12
N GLY A 110 -18.01 6.26 -8.16
CA GLY A 110 -17.71 5.10 -8.99
C GLY A 110 -16.39 5.24 -9.71
N GLN A 111 -16.14 6.37 -10.35
CA GLN A 111 -14.90 6.65 -11.10
C GLN A 111 -13.67 6.69 -10.18
N VAL A 112 -13.78 7.41 -9.07
CA VAL A 112 -12.68 7.55 -8.09
C VAL A 112 -12.30 6.20 -7.52
N VAL A 113 -13.27 5.44 -7.00
CA VAL A 113 -13.01 4.13 -6.37
C VAL A 113 -12.46 3.13 -7.38
N LYS A 114 -12.98 3.13 -8.62
CA LYS A 114 -12.46 2.27 -9.69
C LYS A 114 -10.97 2.54 -9.92
N LEU A 115 -10.61 3.80 -10.14
CA LEU A 115 -9.23 4.20 -10.40
C LEU A 115 -8.32 3.88 -9.21
N GLN A 116 -8.77 4.18 -7.99
CA GLN A 116 -8.05 3.88 -6.76
C GLN A 116 -7.74 2.39 -6.64
N ASN A 117 -8.74 1.54 -6.80
CA ASN A 117 -8.58 0.09 -6.61
C ASN A 117 -7.74 -0.55 -7.70
N GLU A 118 -7.88 -0.12 -8.96
CA GLU A 118 -7.06 -0.59 -10.07
C GLU A 118 -5.59 -0.24 -9.85
N LYS A 119 -5.28 1.00 -9.50
CA LYS A 119 -3.91 1.44 -9.23
C LYS A 119 -3.31 0.77 -8.00
N LEU A 120 -4.10 0.57 -6.95
CA LEU A 120 -3.64 -0.15 -5.77
C LEU A 120 -3.31 -1.61 -6.10
N ALA A 121 -4.12 -2.25 -6.93
CA ALA A 121 -3.86 -3.61 -7.40
C ALA A 121 -2.57 -3.69 -8.25
N GLU A 122 -2.33 -2.73 -9.15
CA GLU A 122 -1.08 -2.63 -9.91
C GLU A 122 0.14 -2.50 -8.98
N ILE A 123 0.07 -1.63 -7.96
CA ILE A 123 1.14 -1.43 -6.97
C ILE A 123 1.43 -2.74 -6.23
N CYS A 124 0.39 -3.43 -5.75
CA CYS A 124 0.55 -4.69 -5.04
C CYS A 124 1.08 -5.81 -5.93
N ALA A 125 0.63 -5.88 -7.19
CA ALA A 125 1.10 -6.87 -8.15
C ALA A 125 2.56 -6.69 -8.55
N ALA A 126 3.07 -5.46 -8.53
CA ALA A 126 4.48 -5.16 -8.80
C ALA A 126 5.41 -5.69 -7.69
N GLN A 127 4.92 -5.85 -6.45
CA GLN A 127 5.69 -6.32 -5.30
C GLN A 127 4.82 -7.19 -4.36
N PRO A 128 4.40 -8.37 -4.80
CA PRO A 128 3.40 -9.19 -4.09
C PRO A 128 3.89 -9.75 -2.76
N ASP A 129 5.22 -9.82 -2.56
CA ASP A 129 5.82 -10.26 -1.30
C ASP A 129 5.89 -9.15 -0.25
N ARG A 130 5.62 -7.90 -0.63
CA ARG A 130 5.74 -6.73 0.23
C ARG A 130 4.43 -6.01 0.48
N PHE A 131 3.50 -6.07 -0.46
CA PHE A 131 2.25 -5.32 -0.39
C PHE A 131 1.04 -6.21 -0.63
N VAL A 132 0.00 -5.95 0.16
CA VAL A 132 -1.37 -6.38 -0.11
C VAL A 132 -2.26 -5.14 -0.06
N GLY A 133 -3.36 -5.13 -0.81
CA GLY A 133 -4.23 -3.96 -0.91
C GLY A 133 -5.55 -4.14 -0.19
N MET A 134 -6.03 -3.05 0.43
CA MET A 134 -7.37 -2.92 1.01
C MET A 134 -8.20 -2.00 0.09
N ALA A 135 -9.30 -2.48 -0.45
CA ALA A 135 -10.12 -1.73 -1.39
C ALA A 135 -10.70 -0.46 -0.77
N SER A 136 -10.80 0.59 -1.58
CA SER A 136 -11.74 1.69 -1.32
C SER A 136 -13.15 1.27 -1.74
N VAL A 137 -14.17 1.77 -1.04
CA VAL A 137 -15.57 1.56 -1.38
C VAL A 137 -16.39 2.82 -1.11
N ALA A 138 -17.37 3.10 -1.96
CA ALA A 138 -18.28 4.23 -1.81
C ALA A 138 -19.47 3.86 -0.90
N LEU A 139 -19.20 3.71 0.39
CA LEU A 139 -20.18 3.16 1.35
C LEU A 139 -21.42 4.02 1.52
N GLN A 140 -21.38 5.33 1.19
CA GLN A 140 -22.55 6.19 1.11
C GLN A 140 -23.59 5.72 0.07
N HIS A 141 -23.17 4.87 -0.87
CA HIS A 141 -24.01 4.22 -1.88
C HIS A 141 -23.90 2.68 -1.71
N PRO A 142 -24.64 2.06 -0.78
CA PRO A 142 -24.40 0.68 -0.36
C PRO A 142 -24.38 -0.36 -1.49
N ALA A 143 -25.28 -0.23 -2.48
CA ALA A 143 -25.30 -1.13 -3.62
C ALA A 143 -24.02 -1.02 -4.48
N LEU A 144 -23.52 0.20 -4.66
CA LEU A 144 -22.23 0.43 -5.35
C LEU A 144 -21.08 -0.12 -4.54
N ALA A 145 -21.06 0.09 -3.23
CA ALA A 145 -20.02 -0.43 -2.33
C ALA A 145 -19.93 -1.96 -2.34
N VAL A 146 -21.07 -2.65 -2.39
CA VAL A 146 -21.15 -4.11 -2.56
C VAL A 146 -20.45 -4.55 -3.84
N ALA A 147 -20.80 -3.94 -4.96
CA ALA A 147 -20.18 -4.26 -6.26
C ALA A 147 -18.67 -3.95 -6.29
N GLN A 148 -18.27 -2.83 -5.68
CA GLN A 148 -16.86 -2.42 -5.59
C GLN A 148 -16.04 -3.36 -4.71
N LEU A 149 -16.57 -3.80 -3.57
CA LEU A 149 -15.92 -4.80 -2.71
C LEU A 149 -15.73 -6.13 -3.45
N GLU A 150 -16.79 -6.61 -4.09
CA GLU A 150 -16.72 -7.86 -4.85
C GLU A 150 -15.72 -7.79 -6.00
N ASN A 151 -15.73 -6.71 -6.78
CA ASN A 151 -14.75 -6.48 -7.85
C ASN A 151 -13.32 -6.39 -7.29
N GLY A 152 -13.10 -5.61 -6.23
CA GLY A 152 -11.80 -5.47 -5.59
C GLY A 152 -11.22 -6.81 -5.17
N VAL A 153 -12.03 -7.67 -4.57
CA VAL A 153 -11.58 -8.97 -4.07
C VAL A 153 -11.43 -10.00 -5.20
N LYS A 154 -12.46 -10.17 -6.04
CA LYS A 154 -12.48 -11.25 -7.02
C LYS A 154 -11.69 -10.97 -8.29
N GLN A 155 -11.65 -9.71 -8.73
CA GLN A 155 -10.99 -9.34 -9.99
C GLN A 155 -9.62 -8.70 -9.77
N LEU A 156 -9.47 -7.88 -8.71
CA LEU A 156 -8.25 -7.12 -8.47
C LEU A 156 -7.34 -7.75 -7.40
N GLY A 157 -7.78 -8.83 -6.74
CA GLY A 157 -6.98 -9.56 -5.74
C GLY A 157 -6.75 -8.80 -4.43
N LEU A 158 -7.53 -7.75 -4.16
CA LEU A 158 -7.48 -7.01 -2.90
C LEU A 158 -8.00 -7.88 -1.74
N ARG A 159 -7.54 -7.63 -0.52
CA ARG A 159 -7.74 -8.54 0.62
C ARG A 159 -8.88 -8.14 1.56
N GLY A 160 -9.60 -7.09 1.25
CA GLY A 160 -10.69 -6.55 2.03
C GLY A 160 -10.93 -5.10 1.67
N ALA A 161 -11.48 -4.32 2.59
CA ALA A 161 -11.69 -2.89 2.38
C ALA A 161 -11.33 -2.06 3.60
N LEU A 162 -10.95 -0.80 3.35
CA LEU A 162 -10.85 0.26 4.35
C LEU A 162 -12.11 1.14 4.28
N ILE A 163 -12.76 1.37 5.42
CA ILE A 163 -13.91 2.27 5.55
C ILE A 163 -13.72 3.25 6.70
N GLY A 164 -14.47 4.34 6.70
CA GLY A 164 -14.50 5.28 7.82
C GLY A 164 -15.26 4.75 9.03
N GLY A 165 -15.07 5.37 10.18
CA GLY A 165 -15.79 5.06 11.42
C GLY A 165 -17.28 5.48 11.39
N SER A 166 -17.67 6.33 10.43
CA SER A 166 -19.04 6.70 10.12
C SER A 166 -19.16 7.09 8.65
N VAL A 167 -20.37 7.17 8.12
CA VAL A 167 -20.66 7.59 6.75
C VAL A 167 -21.56 8.82 6.78
N ASN A 168 -20.99 10.01 6.57
CA ASN A 168 -21.73 11.27 6.66
C ASN A 168 -22.50 11.45 7.99
N GLY A 169 -21.90 11.01 9.11
CA GLY A 169 -22.53 11.03 10.43
C GLY A 169 -23.45 9.85 10.73
N GLU A 170 -23.67 8.97 9.77
CA GLU A 170 -24.47 7.76 9.97
C GLU A 170 -23.61 6.62 10.52
N GLU A 171 -24.21 5.84 11.39
CA GLU A 171 -23.51 4.72 12.02
C GLU A 171 -23.39 3.53 11.10
N LEU A 172 -22.26 2.84 11.20
CA LEU A 172 -22.01 1.62 10.42
C LEU A 172 -22.98 0.48 10.73
N SER A 173 -23.72 0.57 11.85
CA SER A 173 -24.79 -0.37 12.24
C SER A 173 -26.13 -0.10 11.57
N ASP A 174 -26.28 1.01 10.82
CA ASP A 174 -27.52 1.30 10.12
C ASP A 174 -27.89 0.17 9.16
N PRO A 175 -29.17 -0.29 9.15
CA PRO A 175 -29.62 -1.40 8.29
C PRO A 175 -29.31 -1.23 6.81
N LYS A 176 -29.18 -0.01 6.31
CA LYS A 176 -28.83 0.23 4.91
C LYS A 176 -27.44 -0.31 4.53
N PHE A 177 -26.53 -0.46 5.51
CA PHE A 177 -25.19 -1.03 5.29
C PHE A 177 -25.16 -2.55 5.44
N HIS A 178 -26.25 -3.22 5.86
CA HIS A 178 -26.30 -4.67 6.00
C HIS A 178 -25.90 -5.42 4.73
N PRO A 179 -26.28 -4.99 3.50
CA PRO A 179 -25.85 -5.67 2.28
C PRO A 179 -24.30 -5.66 2.09
N PHE A 180 -23.64 -4.58 2.53
CA PHE A 180 -22.17 -4.51 2.48
C PHE A 180 -21.53 -5.48 3.48
N TRP A 181 -22.04 -5.55 4.71
CA TRP A 181 -21.56 -6.49 5.71
C TRP A 181 -21.79 -7.94 5.30
N ALA A 182 -22.96 -8.25 4.75
CA ALA A 182 -23.27 -9.57 4.24
C ALA A 182 -22.32 -9.97 3.09
N LYS A 183 -21.97 -9.03 2.20
CA LYS A 183 -20.99 -9.29 1.14
C LYS A 183 -19.59 -9.50 1.69
N ALA A 184 -19.17 -8.76 2.69
CA ALA A 184 -17.88 -8.94 3.34
C ALA A 184 -17.78 -10.31 4.02
N GLU A 185 -18.85 -10.77 4.67
CA GLU A 185 -18.96 -12.10 5.26
C GLU A 185 -18.94 -13.20 4.18
N GLU A 186 -19.72 -13.06 3.12
CA GLU A 186 -19.72 -13.99 1.97
C GLU A 186 -18.34 -14.18 1.36
N LEU A 187 -17.59 -13.09 1.23
CA LEU A 187 -16.22 -13.09 0.68
C LEU A 187 -15.17 -13.52 1.71
N GLY A 188 -15.51 -13.58 3.00
CA GLY A 188 -14.57 -13.92 4.08
C GLY A 188 -13.41 -12.95 4.21
N VAL A 189 -13.64 -11.66 4.01
CA VAL A 189 -12.58 -10.64 3.93
C VAL A 189 -12.55 -9.70 5.14
N LEU A 190 -11.38 -9.10 5.38
CA LEU A 190 -11.20 -8.12 6.43
C LEU A 190 -11.83 -6.77 6.04
N ILE A 191 -12.54 -6.17 6.98
CA ILE A 191 -12.94 -4.77 6.90
C ILE A 191 -12.18 -4.00 7.98
N PHE A 192 -11.32 -3.08 7.53
CA PHE A 192 -10.55 -2.21 8.42
C PHE A 192 -11.32 -0.90 8.61
N ILE A 193 -11.79 -0.65 9.84
CA ILE A 193 -12.52 0.57 10.20
C ILE A 193 -11.50 1.61 10.67
N HIS A 194 -11.33 2.67 9.89
CA HIS A 194 -10.44 3.77 10.24
C HIS A 194 -11.16 4.79 11.13
N PRO A 195 -10.50 5.37 12.14
CA PRO A 195 -11.11 6.29 13.09
C PRO A 195 -11.58 7.63 12.49
N GLN A 196 -11.32 7.90 11.22
CA GLN A 196 -11.81 9.09 10.54
C GLN A 196 -13.35 9.12 10.56
N GLY A 197 -13.91 10.29 10.81
CA GLY A 197 -15.35 10.46 11.02
C GLY A 197 -15.77 10.35 12.49
N THR A 198 -14.90 9.92 13.39
CA THR A 198 -15.21 9.86 14.83
C THR A 198 -15.42 11.22 15.45
N GLY A 199 -14.95 12.30 14.83
CA GLY A 199 -15.22 13.67 15.25
C GLY A 199 -16.71 13.99 15.31
N GLU A 200 -17.51 13.47 14.38
CA GLU A 200 -18.97 13.63 14.36
C GLU A 200 -19.61 12.87 15.53
N LEU A 201 -19.15 11.66 15.82
CA LEU A 201 -19.60 10.86 16.95
C LEU A 201 -19.14 11.46 18.29
N GLY A 202 -17.95 12.06 18.33
CA GLY A 202 -17.42 12.80 19.46
C GLY A 202 -18.26 14.05 19.77
N ALA A 203 -18.59 14.83 18.74
CA ALA A 203 -19.43 16.03 18.86
C ALA A 203 -20.85 15.71 19.37
N SER A 204 -21.38 14.54 19.03
CA SER A 204 -22.65 14.04 19.53
C SER A 204 -22.59 13.56 20.99
N GLY A 205 -21.41 13.52 21.59
CA GLY A 205 -21.19 13.02 22.96
C GLY A 205 -21.22 11.48 23.11
N ARG A 206 -21.39 10.74 22.02
CA ARG A 206 -21.50 9.26 22.04
C ARG A 206 -20.21 8.56 22.41
N LEU A 207 -19.07 9.17 22.12
CA LEU A 207 -17.74 8.63 22.47
C LEU A 207 -17.22 9.17 23.80
N LYS A 208 -18.01 10.00 24.51
CA LYS A 208 -17.61 10.59 25.77
C LYS A 208 -17.36 9.50 26.82
N GLY A 209 -16.18 9.50 27.39
CA GLY A 209 -15.79 8.55 28.46
C GLY A 209 -15.26 7.19 27.96
N ASN A 210 -15.21 6.95 26.65
CA ASN A 210 -14.71 5.69 26.09
C ASN A 210 -13.20 5.68 25.85
N GLY A 211 -12.46 6.65 26.41
CA GLY A 211 -11.01 6.73 26.22
C GLY A 211 -10.63 6.91 24.75
N VAL A 212 -11.50 7.58 23.99
CA VAL A 212 -11.25 7.88 22.58
C VAL A 212 -9.92 8.60 22.49
N LEU A 213 -9.00 7.98 21.81
CA LEU A 213 -7.73 8.59 21.46
C LEU A 213 -8.03 9.80 20.59
N GLU A 214 -7.83 10.98 21.15
CA GLU A 214 -7.69 12.20 20.39
C GLU A 214 -6.37 12.07 19.62
N THR A 215 -6.48 11.60 18.38
CA THR A 215 -5.37 11.56 17.44
C THR A 215 -5.51 12.67 16.42
#